data_3527192c4bcafb9a1206a67264ac552b
#
_entry.id   3527192c4bcafb9a1206a67264ac552b
#
_cell.length_a   1.000
_cell.length_b   1.000
_cell.length_c   1.000
_cell.angle_alpha   90.00
_cell.angle_beta   90.00
_cell.angle_gamma   90.00
#
_symmetry.space_group_name_H-M   'P 1'
#
loop_
_entity.id
_entity.type
_entity.pdbx_description
1 polymer ?
#
loop_
_entity_poly.entity_id
_entity_poly.type
_entity_poly.pdbx_seq_one_letter_code
_entity_poly.pdbx_strand_id
1 'polypeptide(L)'
;MAAIARRVLAAAPPRFALAGLSMGGYIAFEIMRQAPGRVAKLALLDTGARAEMPEQTERRKVVIALAKSGRYAEVPDIAFPIYVHRNRHDDAGLKQTVRTMAAETGVDAFLRQQQAIMSRPDSRSGLAVIKCPTLVLVGDGDEATPPELAREIAGAIGGSARLAVIADCGHLSTLEQPEKVTAALVDWMNW
;
A
#
# COMPACT_ATOMS: atom_id res chain seq x y z
N MET A 1 10.92 -2.79 -7.23
CA MET A 1 10.94 -2.35 -5.81
C MET A 1 12.36 -2.03 -5.31
N ALA A 2 13.35 -2.89 -5.49
CA ALA A 2 14.70 -2.71 -4.91
C ALA A 2 15.38 -1.36 -5.21
N ALA A 3 15.28 -0.85 -6.43
CA ALA A 3 15.85 0.45 -6.79
C ALA A 3 15.15 1.63 -6.08
N ILE A 4 13.82 1.53 -5.90
CA ILE A 4 13.05 2.56 -5.18
C ILE A 4 13.46 2.55 -3.71
N ALA A 5 13.55 1.37 -3.09
CA ALA A 5 14.02 1.22 -1.71
C ALA A 5 15.41 1.84 -1.48
N ARG A 6 16.37 1.60 -2.39
CA ARG A 6 17.70 2.23 -2.31
C ARG A 6 17.64 3.76 -2.37
N ARG A 7 16.78 4.33 -3.22
CA ARG A 7 16.61 5.79 -3.30
C ARG A 7 16.02 6.37 -2.01
N VAL A 8 15.02 5.69 -1.42
CA VAL A 8 14.45 6.09 -0.13
C VAL A 8 15.52 6.02 0.95
N LEU A 9 16.27 4.91 1.04
CA LEU A 9 17.35 4.74 1.99
C LEU A 9 18.48 5.78 1.86
N ALA A 10 18.77 6.22 0.64
CA ALA A 10 19.78 7.25 0.40
C ALA A 10 19.35 8.63 0.92
N ALA A 11 18.05 8.93 0.90
CA ALA A 11 17.49 10.21 1.35
C ALA A 11 17.07 10.21 2.83
N ALA A 12 16.81 9.02 3.40
CA ALA A 12 16.34 8.90 4.77
C ALA A 12 17.47 9.11 5.81
N PRO A 13 17.14 9.59 7.03
CA PRO A 13 18.12 9.68 8.12
C PRO A 13 18.63 8.28 8.51
N PRO A 14 19.73 8.19 9.30
CA PRO A 14 20.30 6.90 9.71
C PRO A 14 19.32 5.94 10.37
N ARG A 15 18.36 6.47 11.15
CA ARG A 15 17.28 5.68 11.77
C ARG A 15 15.97 6.46 11.67
N PHE A 16 14.87 5.79 11.28
CA PHE A 16 13.58 6.44 11.01
C PHE A 16 12.40 5.51 11.26
N ALA A 17 11.23 6.09 11.49
CA ALA A 17 9.96 5.40 11.41
C ALA A 17 9.52 5.36 9.94
N LEU A 18 9.03 4.21 9.48
CA LEU A 18 8.64 3.98 8.09
C LEU A 18 7.15 3.63 8.02
N ALA A 19 6.39 4.38 7.23
CA ALA A 19 5.02 4.06 6.90
C ALA A 19 4.89 3.84 5.39
N GLY A 20 4.14 2.81 4.98
CA GLY A 20 3.90 2.52 3.57
C GLY A 20 2.48 2.03 3.33
N LEU A 21 1.77 2.74 2.45
CA LEU A 21 0.42 2.38 2.01
C LEU A 21 0.51 1.67 0.65
N SER A 22 -0.20 0.56 0.49
CA SER A 22 -0.31 -0.18 -0.77
C SER A 22 1.06 -0.52 -1.37
N MET A 23 1.42 0.06 -2.52
CA MET A 23 2.75 -0.08 -3.12
C MET A 23 3.86 0.39 -2.17
N GLY A 24 3.59 1.37 -1.31
CA GLY A 24 4.52 1.80 -0.26
C GLY A 24 4.86 0.68 0.72
N GLY A 25 3.94 -0.24 1.00
CA GLY A 25 4.18 -1.44 1.78
C GLY A 25 5.15 -2.40 1.09
N TYR A 26 5.02 -2.60 -0.23
CA TYR A 26 5.98 -3.42 -1.00
C TYR A 26 7.40 -2.83 -0.97
N ILE A 27 7.49 -1.50 -1.02
CA ILE A 27 8.75 -0.77 -0.87
C ILE A 27 9.29 -0.92 0.56
N ALA A 28 8.42 -0.87 1.56
CA ALA A 28 8.80 -1.03 2.97
C ALA A 28 9.38 -2.43 3.24
N PHE A 29 8.79 -3.49 2.70
CA PHE A 29 9.37 -4.84 2.79
C PHE A 29 10.75 -4.92 2.15
N GLU A 30 10.95 -4.23 1.05
CA GLU A 30 12.26 -4.20 0.39
C GLU A 30 13.28 -3.39 1.20
N ILE A 31 12.88 -2.30 1.87
CA ILE A 31 13.71 -1.54 2.81
C ILE A 31 14.08 -2.43 4.00
N MET A 32 13.13 -3.19 4.56
CA MET A 32 13.39 -4.15 5.63
C MET A 32 14.38 -5.24 5.23
N ARG A 33 14.37 -5.67 3.95
CA ARG A 33 15.35 -6.64 3.43
C ARG A 33 16.75 -6.04 3.28
N GLN A 34 16.85 -4.77 2.85
CA GLN A 34 18.13 -4.12 2.58
C GLN A 34 18.79 -3.54 3.83
N ALA A 35 18.01 -2.97 4.74
CA ALA A 35 18.52 -2.22 5.89
C ALA A 35 17.58 -2.28 7.11
N PRO A 36 17.28 -3.48 7.67
CA PRO A 36 16.31 -3.63 8.77
C PRO A 36 16.70 -2.81 10.01
N GLY A 37 17.98 -2.66 10.31
CA GLY A 37 18.47 -1.91 11.47
C GLY A 37 18.24 -0.40 11.40
N ARG A 38 17.86 0.13 10.23
CA ARG A 38 17.52 1.56 10.07
C ARG A 38 16.07 1.87 10.38
N VAL A 39 15.17 0.89 10.38
CA VAL A 39 13.74 1.06 10.62
C VAL A 39 13.46 0.92 12.13
N ALA A 40 13.19 2.03 12.79
CA ALA A 40 12.89 2.06 14.21
C ALA A 40 11.48 1.56 14.53
N LYS A 41 10.51 1.90 13.66
CA LYS A 41 9.11 1.50 13.71
C LYS A 41 8.58 1.33 12.29
N LEU A 42 7.66 0.40 12.08
CA LEU A 42 7.09 0.10 10.76
C LEU A 42 5.56 0.23 10.80
N ALA A 43 4.96 0.90 9.81
CA ALA A 43 3.53 0.88 9.58
C ALA A 43 3.23 0.42 8.15
N LEU A 44 2.40 -0.59 8.01
CA LEU A 44 1.98 -1.22 6.77
C LEU A 44 0.48 -1.03 6.61
N LEU A 45 0.08 -0.16 5.69
CA LEU A 45 -1.31 0.23 5.49
C LEU A 45 -1.82 -0.34 4.15
N ASP A 46 -2.96 -0.99 4.17
CA ASP A 46 -3.67 -1.45 2.97
C ASP A 46 -2.72 -2.13 1.97
N THR A 47 -2.01 -3.17 2.42
CA THR A 47 -0.96 -3.82 1.63
C THR A 47 -0.92 -5.33 1.86
N GLY A 48 -0.18 -6.05 1.03
CA GLY A 48 0.04 -7.49 1.12
C GLY A 48 1.51 -7.87 1.01
N ALA A 49 1.89 -9.02 1.53
CA ALA A 49 3.26 -9.53 1.44
C ALA A 49 3.49 -10.52 0.30
N ARG A 50 2.43 -10.91 -0.41
CA ARG A 50 2.51 -11.89 -1.51
C ARG A 50 3.06 -11.28 -2.80
N ALA A 51 3.72 -12.09 -3.61
CA ALA A 51 3.99 -11.76 -5.01
C ALA A 51 2.68 -11.48 -5.77
N GLU A 52 2.81 -10.87 -6.95
CA GLU A 52 1.66 -10.67 -7.85
C GLU A 52 1.07 -12.01 -8.28
N MET A 53 -0.24 -12.13 -8.22
CA MET A 53 -0.96 -13.30 -8.71
C MET A 53 -1.30 -13.16 -10.21
N PRO A 54 -1.42 -14.28 -10.96
CA PRO A 54 -1.73 -14.22 -12.40
C PRO A 54 -2.98 -13.39 -12.72
N GLU A 55 -4.04 -13.55 -11.93
CA GLU A 55 -5.32 -12.84 -12.13
C GLU A 55 -5.17 -11.32 -11.89
N GLN A 56 -4.32 -10.93 -10.97
CA GLN A 56 -3.98 -9.52 -10.73
C GLN A 56 -3.19 -8.96 -11.91
N THR A 57 -2.23 -9.73 -12.44
CA THR A 57 -1.46 -9.38 -13.63
C THR A 57 -2.36 -9.12 -14.83
N GLU A 58 -3.35 -9.99 -15.09
CA GLU A 58 -4.27 -9.81 -16.22
C GLU A 58 -5.10 -8.52 -16.07
N ARG A 59 -5.64 -8.26 -14.88
CA ARG A 59 -6.35 -6.98 -14.61
C ARG A 59 -5.45 -5.76 -14.85
N ARG A 60 -4.17 -5.81 -14.43
CA ARG A 60 -3.21 -4.72 -14.67
C ARG A 60 -2.90 -4.53 -16.15
N LYS A 61 -2.79 -5.60 -16.93
CA LYS A 61 -2.59 -5.50 -18.38
C LYS A 61 -3.68 -4.70 -19.08
N VAL A 62 -4.94 -4.84 -18.64
CA VAL A 62 -6.07 -4.07 -19.19
C VAL A 62 -5.87 -2.56 -18.97
N VAL A 63 -5.60 -2.13 -17.74
CA VAL A 63 -5.41 -0.69 -17.45
C VAL A 63 -4.10 -0.15 -18.05
N ILE A 64 -3.07 -0.97 -18.18
CA ILE A 64 -1.82 -0.62 -18.88
C ILE A 64 -2.09 -0.40 -20.37
N ALA A 65 -2.84 -1.30 -21.01
CA ALA A 65 -3.20 -1.16 -22.43
C ALA A 65 -4.04 0.11 -22.66
N LEU A 66 -4.99 0.39 -21.79
CA LEU A 66 -5.81 1.59 -21.82
C LEU A 66 -4.94 2.86 -21.70
N ALA A 67 -4.03 2.89 -20.74
CA ALA A 67 -3.11 4.01 -20.54
C ALA A 67 -2.21 4.24 -21.76
N LYS A 68 -1.67 3.15 -22.36
CA LYS A 68 -0.84 3.23 -23.57
C LYS A 68 -1.59 3.69 -24.82
N SER A 69 -2.90 3.47 -24.88
CA SER A 69 -3.74 3.95 -26.00
C SER A 69 -4.14 5.41 -25.91
N GLY A 70 -3.58 6.18 -24.95
CA GLY A 70 -3.90 7.60 -24.75
C GLY A 70 -5.12 7.84 -23.84
N ARG A 71 -5.71 6.78 -23.28
CA ARG A 71 -6.92 6.84 -22.43
C ARG A 71 -6.61 6.74 -20.94
N TYR A 72 -5.44 7.20 -20.53
CA TYR A 72 -5.00 7.14 -19.12
C TYR A 72 -5.98 7.83 -18.15
N ALA A 73 -6.62 8.91 -18.58
CA ALA A 73 -7.59 9.64 -17.75
C ALA A 73 -8.80 8.80 -17.31
N GLU A 74 -9.07 7.66 -17.97
CA GLU A 74 -10.17 6.76 -17.61
C GLU A 74 -9.76 5.72 -16.55
N VAL A 75 -8.47 5.49 -16.38
CA VAL A 75 -7.94 4.48 -15.43
C VAL A 75 -8.40 4.73 -14.00
N PRO A 76 -8.37 5.96 -13.46
CA PRO A 76 -8.86 6.22 -12.11
C PRO A 76 -10.33 5.82 -11.91
N ASP A 77 -11.18 6.04 -12.89
CA ASP A 77 -12.61 5.74 -12.81
C ASP A 77 -12.89 4.23 -12.78
N ILE A 78 -12.10 3.46 -13.53
CA ILE A 78 -12.17 1.99 -13.55
C ILE A 78 -11.67 1.40 -12.21
N ALA A 79 -10.63 2.00 -11.64
CA ALA A 79 -10.03 1.52 -10.40
C ALA A 79 -10.79 1.98 -9.14
N PHE A 80 -11.51 3.09 -9.21
CA PHE A 80 -12.16 3.73 -8.07
C PHE A 80 -13.05 2.78 -7.25
N PRO A 81 -13.97 1.98 -7.85
CA PRO A 81 -14.81 1.08 -7.06
C PRO A 81 -14.04 -0.01 -6.29
N ILE A 82 -12.84 -0.38 -6.77
CA ILE A 82 -11.97 -1.37 -6.11
C ILE A 82 -11.18 -0.75 -4.96
N TYR A 83 -10.94 0.57 -5.04
CA TYR A 83 -10.07 1.29 -4.10
C TYR A 83 -10.82 1.95 -2.95
N VAL A 84 -12.14 2.08 -3.04
CA VAL A 84 -12.92 2.71 -1.97
C VAL A 84 -13.97 1.74 -1.44
N HIS A 85 -14.35 1.93 -0.20
CA HIS A 85 -15.42 1.15 0.40
C HIS A 85 -16.72 1.32 -0.40
N ARG A 86 -17.51 0.25 -0.51
CA ARG A 86 -18.76 0.22 -1.31
C ARG A 86 -19.74 1.35 -1.00
N ASN A 87 -19.79 1.83 0.25
CA ASN A 87 -20.64 2.97 0.65
C ASN A 87 -20.10 4.33 0.18
N ARG A 88 -18.94 4.38 -0.47
CA ARG A 88 -18.29 5.57 -1.03
C ARG A 88 -18.22 5.58 -2.57
N HIS A 89 -18.82 4.59 -3.25
CA HIS A 89 -18.77 4.51 -4.72
C HIS A 89 -19.37 5.74 -5.40
N ASP A 90 -20.33 6.41 -4.77
CA ASP A 90 -20.99 7.62 -5.28
C ASP A 90 -20.36 8.92 -4.73
N ASP A 91 -19.25 8.84 -3.99
CA ASP A 91 -18.56 10.02 -3.46
C ASP A 91 -17.79 10.75 -4.57
N ALA A 92 -18.42 11.78 -5.13
CA ALA A 92 -17.86 12.57 -6.21
C ALA A 92 -16.59 13.34 -5.79
N GLY A 93 -16.50 13.77 -4.53
CA GLY A 93 -15.33 14.49 -3.99
C GLY A 93 -14.11 13.59 -3.89
N LEU A 94 -14.29 12.39 -3.32
CA LEU A 94 -13.23 11.38 -3.24
C LEU A 94 -12.79 10.94 -4.63
N LYS A 95 -13.74 10.70 -5.53
CA LYS A 95 -13.45 10.35 -6.93
C LYS A 95 -12.64 11.42 -7.64
N GLN A 96 -12.99 12.69 -7.44
CA GLN A 96 -12.22 13.80 -8.02
C GLN A 96 -10.80 13.87 -7.44
N THR A 97 -10.64 13.62 -6.15
CA THR A 97 -9.30 13.55 -5.51
C THR A 97 -8.45 12.46 -6.16
N VAL A 98 -8.99 11.27 -6.37
CA VAL A 98 -8.28 10.16 -7.03
C VAL A 98 -7.89 10.50 -8.47
N ARG A 99 -8.78 11.16 -9.22
CA ARG A 99 -8.48 11.65 -10.58
C ARG A 99 -7.33 12.67 -10.59
N THR A 100 -7.34 13.61 -9.64
CA THR A 100 -6.28 14.63 -9.51
C THR A 100 -4.94 13.97 -9.19
N MET A 101 -4.89 13.05 -8.22
CA MET A 101 -3.67 12.31 -7.88
C MET A 101 -3.12 11.51 -9.07
N ALA A 102 -4.01 10.89 -9.86
CA ALA A 102 -3.60 10.17 -11.06
C ALA A 102 -3.04 11.12 -12.13
N ALA A 103 -3.69 12.26 -12.38
CA ALA A 103 -3.23 13.26 -13.35
C ALA A 103 -1.85 13.82 -12.96
N GLU A 104 -1.63 14.13 -11.69
CA GLU A 104 -0.34 14.61 -11.16
C GLU A 104 0.76 13.54 -11.25
N THR A 105 0.40 12.25 -11.06
CA THR A 105 1.32 11.12 -11.22
C THR A 105 1.78 10.99 -12.68
N GLY A 106 0.86 11.13 -13.62
CA GLY A 106 1.08 11.03 -15.05
C GLY A 106 1.27 9.58 -15.55
N VAL A 107 1.03 9.41 -16.85
CA VAL A 107 1.01 8.09 -17.50
C VAL A 107 2.35 7.35 -17.41
N ASP A 108 3.46 8.04 -17.60
CA ASP A 108 4.78 7.40 -17.59
C ASP A 108 5.15 6.84 -16.20
N ALA A 109 4.85 7.61 -15.14
CA ALA A 109 5.08 7.13 -13.79
C ALA A 109 4.13 5.98 -13.44
N PHE A 110 2.86 6.07 -13.83
CA PHE A 110 1.90 4.98 -13.68
C PHE A 110 2.40 3.69 -14.32
N LEU A 111 2.85 3.71 -15.58
CA LEU A 111 3.34 2.54 -16.29
C LEU A 111 4.55 1.90 -15.58
N ARG A 112 5.49 2.73 -15.10
CA ARG A 112 6.63 2.24 -14.31
C ARG A 112 6.20 1.63 -12.98
N GLN A 113 5.22 2.22 -12.30
CA GLN A 113 4.66 1.70 -11.05
C GLN A 113 3.99 0.35 -11.28
N GLN A 114 3.15 0.20 -12.32
CA GLN A 114 2.50 -1.07 -12.64
C GLN A 114 3.54 -2.17 -12.87
N GLN A 115 4.59 -1.89 -13.64
CA GLN A 115 5.67 -2.86 -13.87
C GLN A 115 6.40 -3.24 -12.56
N ALA A 116 6.68 -2.26 -11.71
CA ALA A 116 7.32 -2.51 -10.42
C ALA A 116 6.44 -3.37 -9.50
N ILE A 117 5.12 -3.15 -9.50
CA ILE A 117 4.17 -3.94 -8.71
C ILE A 117 4.10 -5.39 -9.23
N MET A 118 3.98 -5.59 -10.55
CA MET A 118 3.92 -6.93 -11.15
C MET A 118 5.19 -7.75 -10.90
N SER A 119 6.35 -7.09 -10.79
CA SER A 119 7.63 -7.75 -10.55
C SER A 119 8.03 -7.83 -9.07
N ARG A 120 7.12 -7.52 -8.13
CA ARG A 120 7.45 -7.57 -6.71
C ARG A 120 7.71 -9.01 -6.25
N PRO A 121 8.74 -9.22 -5.43
CA PRO A 121 8.98 -10.54 -4.85
C PRO A 121 7.93 -10.87 -3.78
N ASP A 122 7.78 -12.17 -3.49
CA ASP A 122 7.10 -12.62 -2.29
C ASP A 122 7.93 -12.24 -1.04
N SER A 123 7.32 -11.49 -0.13
CA SER A 123 7.98 -10.99 1.07
C SER A 123 7.63 -11.78 2.33
N ARG A 124 6.77 -12.80 2.24
CA ARG A 124 6.29 -13.57 3.40
C ARG A 124 7.42 -14.22 4.19
N SER A 125 8.43 -14.76 3.51
CA SER A 125 9.59 -15.37 4.18
C SER A 125 10.42 -14.40 5.03
N GLY A 126 10.29 -13.09 4.79
CA GLY A 126 10.98 -12.04 5.54
C GLY A 126 10.19 -11.46 6.71
N LEU A 127 8.93 -11.86 6.94
CA LEU A 127 8.08 -11.24 7.96
C LEU A 127 8.51 -11.60 9.38
N ALA A 128 8.86 -12.84 9.64
CA ALA A 128 9.21 -13.32 10.98
C ALA A 128 10.48 -12.68 11.57
N VAL A 129 11.34 -12.07 10.74
CA VAL A 129 12.55 -11.39 11.21
C VAL A 129 12.33 -9.92 11.53
N ILE A 130 11.14 -9.36 11.28
CA ILE A 130 10.77 -8.00 11.65
C ILE A 130 10.56 -7.95 13.16
N LYS A 131 11.41 -7.17 13.87
CA LYS A 131 11.39 -7.08 15.35
C LYS A 131 11.04 -5.67 15.85
N CYS A 132 11.01 -4.67 14.98
CA CYS A 132 10.59 -3.34 15.38
C CYS A 132 9.07 -3.29 15.63
N PRO A 133 8.56 -2.37 16.47
CA PRO A 133 7.15 -2.14 16.64
C PRO A 133 6.45 -1.91 15.30
N THR A 134 5.46 -2.75 14.96
CA THR A 134 4.82 -2.74 13.64
C THR A 134 3.31 -2.57 13.75
N LEU A 135 2.79 -1.53 13.13
CA LEU A 135 1.35 -1.37 12.87
C LEU A 135 1.02 -2.02 11.53
N VAL A 136 0.05 -2.91 11.49
CA VAL A 136 -0.58 -3.37 10.25
C VAL A 136 -2.01 -2.83 10.25
N LEU A 137 -2.36 -2.02 9.26
CA LEU A 137 -3.66 -1.36 9.18
C LEU A 137 -4.32 -1.69 7.85
N VAL A 138 -5.64 -1.91 7.87
CA VAL A 138 -6.42 -2.20 6.66
C VAL A 138 -7.86 -1.75 6.83
N GLY A 139 -8.49 -1.28 5.74
CA GLY A 139 -9.93 -1.06 5.69
C GLY A 139 -10.69 -2.39 5.70
N ASP A 140 -11.84 -2.47 6.38
CA ASP A 140 -12.66 -3.69 6.44
C ASP A 140 -13.28 -4.08 5.09
N GLY A 141 -13.44 -3.10 4.19
CA GLY A 141 -13.92 -3.26 2.82
C GLY A 141 -12.84 -3.08 1.76
N ASP A 142 -11.56 -3.25 2.06
CA ASP A 142 -10.48 -3.19 1.08
C ASP A 142 -10.55 -4.39 0.12
N GLU A 143 -10.96 -4.14 -1.12
CA GLU A 143 -11.04 -5.17 -2.18
C GLU A 143 -9.72 -5.34 -2.94
N ALA A 144 -8.82 -4.37 -2.86
CA ALA A 144 -7.52 -4.44 -3.53
C ALA A 144 -6.52 -5.29 -2.75
N THR A 145 -6.51 -5.13 -1.42
CA THR A 145 -5.71 -5.93 -0.48
C THR A 145 -6.57 -6.31 0.73
N PRO A 146 -7.40 -7.35 0.59
CA PRO A 146 -8.39 -7.73 1.60
C PRO A 146 -7.79 -7.96 2.99
N PRO A 147 -8.59 -7.77 4.08
CA PRO A 147 -8.13 -7.88 5.47
C PRO A 147 -7.37 -9.17 5.82
N GLU A 148 -7.60 -10.24 5.08
CA GLU A 148 -6.88 -11.52 5.23
C GLU A 148 -5.38 -11.36 5.00
N LEU A 149 -4.98 -10.49 4.06
CA LEU A 149 -3.56 -10.22 3.78
C LEU A 149 -2.89 -9.46 4.94
N ALA A 150 -3.63 -8.53 5.55
CA ALA A 150 -3.16 -7.83 6.75
C ALA A 150 -3.03 -8.78 7.96
N ARG A 151 -4.00 -9.69 8.14
CA ARG A 151 -3.93 -10.75 9.17
C ARG A 151 -2.75 -11.69 8.95
N GLU A 152 -2.47 -12.06 7.68
CA GLU A 152 -1.29 -12.87 7.31
C GLU A 152 0.01 -12.16 7.72
N ILE A 153 0.13 -10.87 7.39
CA ILE A 153 1.32 -10.07 7.75
C ILE A 153 1.48 -9.99 9.27
N ALA A 154 0.44 -9.58 9.99
CA ALA A 154 0.50 -9.41 11.45
C ALA A 154 0.80 -10.72 12.16
N GLY A 155 0.16 -11.82 11.74
CA GLY A 155 0.40 -13.14 12.30
C GLY A 155 1.82 -13.65 12.06
N ALA A 156 2.39 -13.40 10.89
CA ALA A 156 3.75 -13.83 10.56
C ALA A 156 4.85 -12.99 11.25
N ILE A 157 4.61 -11.70 11.51
CA ILE A 157 5.49 -10.84 12.31
C ILE A 157 5.40 -11.24 13.79
N GLY A 158 4.21 -11.56 14.26
CA GLY A 158 3.97 -12.00 15.63
C GLY A 158 3.97 -10.87 16.66
N GLY A 159 4.54 -11.08 17.84
CA GLY A 159 4.42 -10.19 18.99
C GLY A 159 4.89 -8.74 18.80
N SER A 160 5.63 -8.45 17.75
CA SER A 160 6.01 -7.07 17.39
C SER A 160 4.96 -6.33 16.57
N ALA A 161 3.88 -7.00 16.13
CA ALA A 161 2.85 -6.42 15.29
C ALA A 161 1.52 -6.27 16.03
N ARG A 162 0.83 -5.16 15.76
CA ARG A 162 -0.58 -4.96 16.11
C ARG A 162 -1.37 -4.72 14.83
N LEU A 163 -2.53 -5.37 14.73
CA LEU A 163 -3.46 -5.22 13.62
C LEU A 163 -4.56 -4.23 13.98
N ALA A 164 -4.80 -3.25 13.10
CA ALA A 164 -5.94 -2.35 13.14
C ALA A 164 -6.81 -2.56 11.89
N VAL A 165 -8.07 -2.91 12.08
CA VAL A 165 -9.07 -2.97 11.01
C VAL A 165 -9.98 -1.77 11.13
N ILE A 166 -10.02 -0.94 10.11
CA ILE A 166 -10.79 0.31 10.09
C ILE A 166 -12.16 0.04 9.47
N ALA A 167 -13.21 0.25 10.26
CA ALA A 167 -14.58 0.03 9.81
C ALA A 167 -15.04 1.10 8.81
N ASP A 168 -15.89 0.68 7.84
CA ASP A 168 -16.44 1.49 6.75
C ASP A 168 -15.34 2.12 5.88
N CYS A 169 -14.32 1.35 5.53
CA CYS A 169 -13.10 1.82 4.89
C CYS A 169 -12.64 0.85 3.81
N GLY A 170 -12.27 1.35 2.66
CA GLY A 170 -11.64 0.61 1.57
C GLY A 170 -10.11 0.71 1.59
N HIS A 171 -9.52 0.66 0.40
CA HIS A 171 -8.08 0.67 0.17
C HIS A 171 -7.41 2.03 0.37
N LEU A 172 -8.17 3.11 0.22
CA LEU A 172 -7.65 4.46 0.40
C LEU A 172 -7.90 4.95 1.84
N SER A 173 -7.50 4.17 2.83
CA SER A 173 -7.85 4.37 4.23
C SER A 173 -7.54 5.77 4.75
N THR A 174 -6.42 6.36 4.31
CA THR A 174 -6.00 7.72 4.67
C THR A 174 -6.92 8.82 4.13
N LEU A 175 -7.66 8.55 3.06
CA LEU A 175 -8.63 9.48 2.46
C LEU A 175 -10.05 9.20 2.95
N GLU A 176 -10.37 7.94 3.18
CA GLU A 176 -11.72 7.52 3.56
C GLU A 176 -12.02 7.71 5.04
N GLN A 177 -11.04 7.42 5.90
CA GLN A 177 -11.16 7.48 7.36
C GLN A 177 -9.94 8.19 8.00
N PRO A 178 -9.62 9.44 7.60
CA PRO A 178 -8.38 10.13 8.01
C PRO A 178 -8.22 10.24 9.52
N GLU A 179 -9.29 10.48 10.26
CA GLU A 179 -9.26 10.62 11.72
C GLU A 179 -8.88 9.29 12.40
N LYS A 180 -9.50 8.18 11.97
CA LYS A 180 -9.23 6.85 12.54
C LYS A 180 -7.79 6.40 12.22
N VAL A 181 -7.35 6.63 10.97
CA VAL A 181 -5.99 6.29 10.53
C VAL A 181 -4.95 7.14 11.27
N THR A 182 -5.20 8.44 11.42
CA THR A 182 -4.33 9.34 12.17
C THR A 182 -4.22 8.89 13.64
N ALA A 183 -5.34 8.56 14.28
CA ALA A 183 -5.34 8.08 15.66
C ALA A 183 -4.49 6.80 15.82
N ALA A 184 -4.64 5.83 14.89
CA ALA A 184 -3.86 4.60 14.88
C ALA A 184 -2.35 4.85 14.67
N LEU A 185 -1.98 5.79 13.80
CA LEU A 185 -0.60 6.17 13.56
C LEU A 185 0.01 6.91 14.75
N VAL A 186 -0.74 7.79 15.41
CA VAL A 186 -0.29 8.50 16.62
C VAL A 186 -0.08 7.48 17.76
N ASP A 187 -1.02 6.55 17.98
CA ASP A 187 -0.84 5.48 18.96
C ASP A 187 0.43 4.68 18.65
N TRP A 188 0.58 4.20 17.42
CA TRP A 188 1.78 3.46 16.99
C TRP A 188 3.08 4.23 17.21
N MET A 189 3.10 5.54 17.01
CA MET A 189 4.29 6.36 17.27
C MET A 189 4.69 6.40 18.76
N ASN A 190 3.76 6.10 19.66
CA ASN A 190 3.98 6.09 21.12
C ASN A 190 4.29 4.70 21.70
N TRP A 191 4.29 3.63 20.90
CA TRP A 191 4.65 2.27 21.37
C TRP A 191 6.10 2.12 21.78
#